data_de41cec53f9f61f3b6946006a75aaf6e
#
_entry.id   de41cec53f9f61f3b6946006a75aaf6e
#
_cell.length_a   1.000
_cell.length_b   1.000
_cell.length_c   1.000
_cell.angle_alpha   90.00
_cell.angle_beta   90.00
_cell.angle_gamma   90.00
#
_symmetry.space_group_name_H-M   'P 1'
#
loop_
_entity.id
_entity.type
_entity.pdbx_description
1 polymer ?
#
loop_
_entity_poly.entity_id
_entity_poly.type
_entity_poly.pdbx_seq_one_letter_code
_entity_poly.pdbx_strand_id
1 'polypeptide(L)'
;MAERGSGGEDNTRGVSFIPVPDTRVAIITAASHGIGAACARELAARGHRVVLLARSHDVETLAATLGGKSVRGDVAHAADLERLVRTTIDAYGRIDVLVNNTGHVAKGDLLSIPDTAWEEGLALLLLNVVRLARLVVPTMEQQGGGAIVNISSLWAAQPHLDAPVSSVYRAGLGAFTKLFADRYGPVGIRMNCVLPGFVEEADPAFVAATPLRRPATPEEIGRVVAFLASSDASYITGQSLRVDGGLTRAV
;
A
#
# COMPACT_ATOMS: atom_id res chain seq x y z
N MET A 1 42.51 -51.34 -14.79
CA MET A 1 42.66 -49.88 -14.71
C MET A 1 41.55 -49.25 -15.53
N ALA A 2 40.53 -48.74 -14.88
CA ALA A 2 39.41 -48.05 -15.53
C ALA A 2 39.15 -46.79 -14.69
N GLU A 3 39.50 -45.65 -15.25
CA GLU A 3 39.25 -44.34 -14.71
C GLU A 3 37.75 -43.98 -14.90
N ARG A 4 37.07 -43.62 -13.85
CA ARG A 4 35.72 -43.06 -13.90
C ARG A 4 35.86 -41.53 -13.79
N GLY A 5 35.62 -40.85 -14.92
CA GLY A 5 35.45 -39.40 -14.95
C GLY A 5 34.10 -39.01 -14.35
N SER A 6 34.13 -38.27 -13.26
CA SER A 6 32.96 -37.63 -12.64
C SER A 6 32.71 -36.30 -13.35
N GLY A 7 31.79 -36.25 -14.29
CA GLY A 7 31.25 -34.98 -14.81
C GLY A 7 30.31 -34.37 -13.79
N GLY A 8 30.76 -33.36 -13.05
CA GLY A 8 29.90 -32.51 -12.28
C GLY A 8 29.14 -31.56 -13.22
N GLU A 9 27.83 -31.72 -13.36
CA GLU A 9 26.98 -30.76 -14.03
C GLU A 9 26.89 -29.50 -13.14
N ASP A 10 27.53 -28.43 -13.61
CA ASP A 10 27.43 -27.10 -13.05
C ASP A 10 26.03 -26.53 -13.36
N ASN A 11 25.10 -26.68 -12.40
CA ASN A 11 23.74 -26.22 -12.50
C ASN A 11 23.60 -24.76 -12.03
N THR A 12 24.45 -23.86 -12.49
CA THR A 12 24.26 -22.42 -12.36
C THR A 12 23.17 -21.98 -13.36
N ARG A 13 21.90 -22.18 -12.99
CA ARG A 13 20.81 -21.49 -13.68
C ARG A 13 21.01 -19.99 -13.47
N GLY A 14 21.52 -19.34 -14.52
CA GLY A 14 21.71 -17.90 -14.56
C GLY A 14 20.41 -17.19 -14.19
N VAL A 15 20.43 -16.43 -13.13
CA VAL A 15 19.37 -15.49 -12.80
C VAL A 15 19.35 -14.47 -13.93
N SER A 16 18.39 -14.61 -14.85
CA SER A 16 18.15 -13.62 -15.90
C SER A 16 17.75 -12.33 -15.23
N PHE A 17 18.65 -11.36 -15.17
CA PHE A 17 18.33 -9.99 -14.81
C PHE A 17 17.44 -9.41 -15.91
N ILE A 18 16.13 -9.37 -15.67
CA ILE A 18 15.23 -8.55 -16.50
C ILE A 18 15.65 -7.10 -16.26
N PRO A 19 16.05 -6.33 -17.29
CA PRO A 19 16.40 -4.92 -17.10
C PRO A 19 15.23 -4.20 -16.46
N VAL A 20 15.46 -3.58 -15.31
CA VAL A 20 14.44 -2.72 -14.66
C VAL A 20 14.30 -1.50 -15.58
N PRO A 21 13.11 -1.20 -16.10
CA PRO A 21 12.91 -0.04 -16.96
C PRO A 21 13.33 1.23 -16.23
N ASP A 22 13.91 2.19 -16.97
CA ASP A 22 14.44 3.45 -16.41
C ASP A 22 13.41 4.28 -15.64
N THR A 23 12.12 4.01 -15.79
CA THR A 23 11.07 4.74 -15.09
C THR A 23 9.94 3.81 -14.64
N ARG A 24 9.80 3.63 -13.33
CA ARG A 24 8.68 2.89 -12.71
C ARG A 24 7.46 3.79 -12.56
N VAL A 25 6.26 3.18 -12.51
CA VAL A 25 4.98 3.87 -12.38
C VAL A 25 4.30 3.48 -11.09
N ALA A 26 3.87 4.47 -10.31
CA ALA A 26 3.18 4.29 -9.04
C ALA A 26 1.79 4.92 -9.04
N ILE A 27 0.78 4.16 -8.64
CA ILE A 27 -0.56 4.65 -8.34
C ILE A 27 -0.67 4.88 -6.83
N ILE A 28 -1.20 6.05 -6.42
CA ILE A 28 -1.43 6.38 -5.01
C ILE A 28 -2.85 6.91 -4.83
N THR A 29 -3.62 6.33 -3.93
CA THR A 29 -4.98 6.75 -3.63
C THR A 29 -5.05 7.65 -2.40
N ALA A 30 -6.13 8.48 -2.30
CA ALA A 30 -6.32 9.51 -1.28
C ALA A 30 -5.06 10.36 -1.08
N ALA A 31 -4.46 10.82 -2.21
CA ALA A 31 -3.12 11.36 -2.27
C ALA A 31 -3.05 12.89 -2.16
N SER A 32 -4.15 13.59 -1.82
CA SER A 32 -4.14 15.07 -1.77
C SER A 32 -3.36 15.63 -0.57
N HIS A 33 -3.33 14.93 0.57
CA HIS A 33 -2.64 15.36 1.81
C HIS A 33 -2.19 14.18 2.66
N GLY A 34 -1.58 14.47 3.81
CA GLY A 34 -1.16 13.50 4.81
C GLY A 34 -0.27 12.38 4.23
N ILE A 35 -0.52 11.15 4.67
CA ILE A 35 0.27 9.97 4.27
C ILE A 35 0.27 9.76 2.76
N GLY A 36 -0.88 9.91 2.09
CA GLY A 36 -0.98 9.71 0.64
C GLY A 36 -0.10 10.69 -0.15
N ALA A 37 -0.12 11.97 0.20
CA ALA A 37 0.73 12.99 -0.42
C ALA A 37 2.22 12.75 -0.12
N ALA A 38 2.55 12.32 1.10
CA ALA A 38 3.93 11.99 1.47
C ALA A 38 4.44 10.77 0.68
N CYS A 39 3.62 9.72 0.51
CA CYS A 39 3.96 8.59 -0.36
C CYS A 39 4.20 9.03 -1.81
N ALA A 40 3.35 9.92 -2.34
CA ALA A 40 3.50 10.43 -3.70
C ALA A 40 4.81 11.20 -3.88
N ARG A 41 5.16 12.09 -2.94
CA ARG A 41 6.43 12.85 -2.97
C ARG A 41 7.64 11.92 -2.87
N GLU A 42 7.61 10.97 -1.96
CA GLU A 42 8.72 10.04 -1.72
C GLU A 42 8.97 9.13 -2.93
N LEU A 43 7.91 8.60 -3.54
CA LEU A 43 8.02 7.76 -4.75
C LEU A 43 8.48 8.59 -5.96
N ALA A 44 7.97 9.81 -6.13
CA ALA A 44 8.43 10.72 -7.19
C ALA A 44 9.92 11.09 -7.02
N ALA A 45 10.36 11.38 -5.78
CA ALA A 45 11.77 11.67 -5.48
C ALA A 45 12.69 10.46 -5.77
N ARG A 46 12.17 9.23 -5.75
CA ARG A 46 12.87 8.01 -6.16
C ARG A 46 12.72 7.66 -7.64
N GLY A 47 12.25 8.59 -8.46
CA GLY A 47 12.18 8.46 -9.92
C GLY A 47 10.92 7.78 -10.46
N HIS A 48 9.89 7.54 -9.63
CA HIS A 48 8.63 7.00 -10.14
C HIS A 48 7.80 8.09 -10.84
N ARG A 49 7.14 7.73 -11.94
CA ARG A 49 5.99 8.48 -12.44
C ARG A 49 4.80 8.18 -11.55
N VAL A 50 4.14 9.21 -11.04
CA VAL A 50 3.02 9.04 -10.10
C VAL A 50 1.68 9.35 -10.77
N VAL A 51 0.66 8.53 -10.45
CA VAL A 51 -0.73 8.79 -10.81
C VAL A 51 -1.55 8.80 -9.53
N LEU A 52 -2.16 9.93 -9.24
CA LEU A 52 -2.77 10.25 -7.96
C LEU A 52 -4.29 10.26 -8.07
N LEU A 53 -4.98 9.65 -7.10
CA LEU A 53 -6.43 9.77 -6.97
C LEU A 53 -6.78 10.40 -5.63
N ALA A 54 -7.65 11.41 -5.65
CA ALA A 54 -8.32 11.95 -4.47
C ALA A 54 -9.59 12.71 -4.86
N ARG A 55 -10.44 12.99 -3.86
CA ARG A 55 -11.67 13.78 -4.03
C ARG A 55 -11.39 15.28 -4.15
N SER A 56 -10.40 15.77 -3.40
CA SER A 56 -10.01 17.17 -3.38
C SER A 56 -9.29 17.59 -4.67
N HIS A 57 -9.52 18.83 -5.12
CA HIS A 57 -8.82 19.47 -6.23
C HIS A 57 -7.29 19.56 -6.01
N ASP A 58 -6.82 19.55 -4.77
CA ASP A 58 -5.39 19.62 -4.43
C ASP A 58 -4.56 18.49 -5.04
N VAL A 59 -5.20 17.35 -5.38
CA VAL A 59 -4.53 16.24 -6.05
C VAL A 59 -3.99 16.61 -7.43
N GLU A 60 -4.67 17.52 -8.13
CA GLU A 60 -4.25 18.00 -9.46
C GLU A 60 -2.99 18.88 -9.34
N THR A 61 -2.99 19.78 -8.35
CA THR A 61 -1.83 20.63 -8.05
C THR A 61 -0.61 19.79 -7.62
N LEU A 62 -0.82 18.82 -6.73
CA LEU A 62 0.26 17.94 -6.31
C LEU A 62 0.80 17.10 -7.47
N ALA A 63 -0.07 16.51 -8.28
CA ALA A 63 0.35 15.72 -9.44
C ALA A 63 1.16 16.57 -10.44
N ALA A 64 0.71 17.78 -10.73
CA ALA A 64 1.43 18.72 -11.60
C ALA A 64 2.84 19.05 -11.04
N THR A 65 2.94 19.35 -9.74
CA THR A 65 4.21 19.62 -9.06
C THR A 65 5.18 18.45 -9.15
N LEU A 66 4.67 17.20 -9.12
CA LEU A 66 5.46 15.99 -9.22
C LEU A 66 5.70 15.48 -10.65
N GLY A 67 5.21 16.22 -11.67
CA GLY A 67 5.29 15.80 -13.07
C GLY A 67 4.48 14.54 -13.39
N GLY A 68 3.47 14.26 -12.58
CA GLY A 68 2.60 13.08 -12.68
C GLY A 68 1.24 13.37 -13.32
N LYS A 69 0.30 12.45 -13.12
CA LYS A 69 -1.10 12.56 -13.52
C LYS A 69 -2.01 12.49 -12.31
N SER A 70 -3.24 12.97 -12.44
CA SER A 70 -4.27 12.89 -11.40
C SER A 70 -5.61 12.46 -11.96
N VAL A 71 -6.39 11.85 -11.09
CA VAL A 71 -7.81 11.53 -11.30
C VAL A 71 -8.58 12.03 -10.09
N ARG A 72 -9.52 12.95 -10.26
CA ARG A 72 -10.47 13.29 -9.20
C ARG A 72 -11.51 12.19 -9.08
N GLY A 73 -11.64 11.62 -7.89
CA GLY A 73 -12.58 10.52 -7.66
C GLY A 73 -12.52 10.00 -6.23
N ASP A 74 -13.42 9.07 -5.95
CA ASP A 74 -13.54 8.42 -4.66
C ASP A 74 -13.14 6.95 -4.75
N VAL A 75 -12.32 6.48 -3.80
CA VAL A 75 -11.90 5.08 -3.73
C VAL A 75 -13.06 4.11 -3.47
N ALA A 76 -14.18 4.59 -2.92
CA ALA A 76 -15.38 3.80 -2.74
C ALA A 76 -16.11 3.47 -4.06
N HIS A 77 -15.88 4.27 -5.12
CA HIS A 77 -16.56 4.14 -6.39
C HIS A 77 -15.75 3.33 -7.40
N ALA A 78 -16.26 2.19 -7.82
CA ALA A 78 -15.56 1.30 -8.76
C ALA A 78 -15.17 1.99 -10.08
N ALA A 79 -16.08 2.82 -10.65
CA ALA A 79 -15.82 3.56 -11.89
C ALA A 79 -14.64 4.55 -11.79
N ASP A 80 -14.40 5.13 -10.61
CA ASP A 80 -13.27 6.02 -10.39
C ASP A 80 -11.95 5.24 -10.33
N LEU A 81 -11.97 4.03 -9.75
CA LEU A 81 -10.83 3.13 -9.73
C LEU A 81 -10.48 2.61 -11.12
N GLU A 82 -11.48 2.25 -11.93
CA GLU A 82 -11.29 1.86 -13.33
C GLU A 82 -10.70 3.01 -14.15
N ARG A 83 -11.20 4.23 -13.97
CA ARG A 83 -10.67 5.42 -14.63
C ARG A 83 -9.22 5.69 -14.22
N LEU A 84 -8.88 5.53 -12.93
CA LEU A 84 -7.51 5.67 -12.41
C LEU A 84 -6.55 4.70 -13.11
N VAL A 85 -6.88 3.42 -13.16
CA VAL A 85 -6.04 2.40 -13.78
C VAL A 85 -5.92 2.64 -15.28
N ARG A 86 -7.02 2.92 -15.96
CA ARG A 86 -7.03 3.26 -17.40
C ARG A 86 -6.14 4.47 -17.69
N THR A 87 -6.31 5.58 -16.96
CA THR A 87 -5.45 6.77 -17.10
C THR A 87 -3.97 6.44 -16.93
N THR A 88 -3.64 5.51 -16.02
CA THR A 88 -2.26 5.10 -15.79
C THR A 88 -1.71 4.30 -16.97
N ILE A 89 -2.47 3.34 -17.48
CA ILE A 89 -2.07 2.50 -18.62
C ILE A 89 -1.97 3.35 -19.90
N ASP A 90 -2.94 4.22 -20.17
CA ASP A 90 -2.93 5.10 -21.36
C ASP A 90 -1.71 6.05 -21.35
N ALA A 91 -1.30 6.53 -20.16
CA ALA A 91 -0.18 7.46 -20.04
C ALA A 91 1.20 6.80 -20.05
N TYR A 92 1.32 5.59 -19.47
CA TYR A 92 2.62 5.00 -19.16
C TYR A 92 2.78 3.53 -19.56
N GLY A 93 1.71 2.83 -19.92
CA GLY A 93 1.73 1.43 -20.38
C GLY A 93 2.08 0.40 -19.30
N ARG A 94 2.25 0.81 -18.02
CA ARG A 94 2.71 -0.05 -16.94
C ARG A 94 2.25 0.40 -15.57
N ILE A 95 2.28 -0.52 -14.59
CA ILE A 95 2.02 -0.25 -13.16
C ILE A 95 3.00 -1.07 -12.33
N ASP A 96 3.94 -0.44 -11.65
CA ASP A 96 4.94 -1.12 -10.82
C ASP A 96 4.58 -1.12 -9.34
N VAL A 97 3.90 -0.05 -8.90
CA VAL A 97 3.54 0.16 -7.50
C VAL A 97 2.08 0.60 -7.39
N LEU A 98 1.35 0.01 -6.45
CA LEU A 98 0.06 0.49 -6.00
C LEU A 98 0.13 0.79 -4.51
N VAL A 99 -0.15 2.03 -4.11
CA VAL A 99 -0.35 2.43 -2.71
C VAL A 99 -1.83 2.66 -2.46
N ASN A 100 -2.45 1.73 -1.75
CA ASN A 100 -3.82 1.86 -1.28
C ASN A 100 -3.84 2.66 0.03
N ASN A 101 -4.24 3.91 -0.06
CA ASN A 101 -4.49 4.79 1.07
C ASN A 101 -5.94 5.26 1.02
N THR A 102 -6.53 5.62 2.17
CA THR A 102 -7.92 6.04 2.28
C THR A 102 -8.11 7.03 3.42
N GLY A 103 -9.27 7.64 3.47
CA GLY A 103 -9.69 8.52 4.56
C GLY A 103 -10.15 7.77 5.82
N HIS A 104 -10.76 8.52 6.72
CA HIS A 104 -11.30 8.01 7.97
C HIS A 104 -12.68 7.38 7.75
N VAL A 105 -13.03 6.49 8.66
CA VAL A 105 -14.35 5.83 8.76
C VAL A 105 -15.05 6.24 10.05
N ALA A 106 -16.32 5.89 10.18
CA ALA A 106 -17.13 6.20 11.35
C ALA A 106 -16.49 5.67 12.64
N LYS A 107 -16.63 6.47 13.69
CA LYS A 107 -16.33 6.14 15.08
C LYS A 107 -17.62 6.11 15.88
N GLY A 108 -17.63 5.46 17.02
CA GLY A 108 -18.79 5.40 17.92
C GLY A 108 -18.81 4.15 18.77
N ASP A 109 -19.83 4.01 19.59
CA ASP A 109 -20.05 2.80 20.37
C ASP A 109 -20.35 1.62 19.45
N LEU A 110 -19.73 0.46 19.73
CA LEU A 110 -19.66 -0.72 18.87
C LEU A 110 -21.01 -1.15 18.28
N LEU A 111 -22.06 -1.20 19.07
CA LEU A 111 -23.39 -1.64 18.64
C LEU A 111 -24.32 -0.51 18.22
N SER A 112 -23.90 0.74 18.40
CA SER A 112 -24.66 1.94 18.02
C SER A 112 -24.28 2.47 16.63
N ILE A 113 -23.21 1.96 16.01
CA ILE A 113 -22.82 2.32 14.63
C ILE A 113 -23.83 1.71 13.67
N PRO A 114 -24.52 2.52 12.82
CA PRO A 114 -25.53 2.02 11.91
C PRO A 114 -24.92 1.17 10.79
N ASP A 115 -25.71 0.26 10.22
CA ASP A 115 -25.30 -0.64 9.13
C ASP A 115 -24.69 0.12 7.94
N THR A 116 -25.27 1.27 7.58
CA THR A 116 -24.75 2.12 6.50
C THR A 116 -23.31 2.56 6.72
N ALA A 117 -22.91 2.86 7.96
CA ALA A 117 -21.52 3.23 8.28
C ALA A 117 -20.57 2.01 8.25
N TRP A 118 -21.09 0.81 8.57
CA TRP A 118 -20.35 -0.44 8.34
C TRP A 118 -20.16 -0.73 6.84
N GLU A 119 -21.20 -0.54 6.02
CA GLU A 119 -21.13 -0.71 4.56
C GLU A 119 -20.14 0.29 3.91
N GLU A 120 -20.21 1.56 4.32
CA GLU A 120 -19.22 2.58 3.91
C GLU A 120 -17.79 2.20 4.33
N GLY A 121 -17.61 1.71 5.56
CA GLY A 121 -16.35 1.22 6.06
C GLY A 121 -15.79 0.04 5.25
N LEU A 122 -16.65 -0.90 4.87
CA LEU A 122 -16.30 -2.02 4.00
C LEU A 122 -15.81 -1.51 2.64
N ALA A 123 -16.54 -0.58 2.02
CA ALA A 123 -16.19 0.00 0.73
C ALA A 123 -14.84 0.74 0.79
N LEU A 124 -14.62 1.53 1.85
CA LEU A 124 -13.43 2.38 2.02
C LEU A 124 -12.18 1.62 2.47
N LEU A 125 -12.30 0.55 3.28
CA LEU A 125 -11.14 -0.06 3.93
C LEU A 125 -10.74 -1.41 3.35
N LEU A 126 -11.66 -2.10 2.65
CA LEU A 126 -11.40 -3.44 2.14
C LEU A 126 -11.74 -3.58 0.65
N LEU A 127 -12.97 -3.24 0.22
CA LEU A 127 -13.38 -3.48 -1.16
C LEU A 127 -12.62 -2.64 -2.18
N ASN A 128 -12.22 -1.41 -1.85
CA ASN A 128 -11.35 -0.60 -2.70
C ASN A 128 -10.03 -1.32 -3.03
N VAL A 129 -9.41 -1.95 -2.03
CA VAL A 129 -8.15 -2.70 -2.21
C VAL A 129 -8.38 -3.92 -3.09
N VAL A 130 -9.47 -4.69 -2.84
CA VAL A 130 -9.83 -5.85 -3.65
C VAL A 130 -10.09 -5.46 -5.11
N ARG A 131 -10.81 -4.34 -5.33
CA ARG A 131 -11.12 -3.81 -6.66
C ARG A 131 -9.87 -3.35 -7.39
N LEU A 132 -9.01 -2.56 -6.74
CA LEU A 132 -7.76 -2.10 -7.34
C LEU A 132 -6.80 -3.26 -7.62
N ALA A 133 -6.67 -4.23 -6.71
CA ALA A 133 -5.87 -5.42 -6.96
C ALA A 133 -6.33 -6.16 -8.23
N ARG A 134 -7.64 -6.34 -8.41
CA ARG A 134 -8.24 -6.96 -9.61
C ARG A 134 -7.89 -6.22 -10.90
N LEU A 135 -7.82 -4.89 -10.83
CA LEU A 135 -7.54 -4.03 -11.98
C LEU A 135 -6.05 -3.98 -12.34
N VAL A 136 -5.15 -4.00 -11.35
CA VAL A 136 -3.70 -3.82 -11.60
C VAL A 136 -2.95 -5.13 -11.82
N VAL A 137 -3.41 -6.23 -11.22
CA VAL A 137 -2.73 -7.54 -11.28
C VAL A 137 -2.48 -8.02 -12.69
N PRO A 138 -3.43 -7.96 -13.66
CA PRO A 138 -3.15 -8.42 -15.03
C PRO A 138 -1.97 -7.69 -15.67
N THR A 139 -1.83 -6.39 -15.46
CA THR A 139 -0.69 -5.61 -15.96
C THR A 139 0.60 -5.99 -15.23
N MET A 140 0.54 -6.14 -13.91
CA MET A 140 1.70 -6.54 -13.11
C MET A 140 2.20 -7.95 -13.48
N GLU A 141 1.30 -8.90 -13.73
CA GLU A 141 1.67 -10.25 -14.21
C GLU A 141 2.36 -10.21 -15.58
N GLN A 142 1.80 -9.46 -16.54
CA GLN A 142 2.38 -9.32 -17.88
C GLN A 142 3.78 -8.70 -17.87
N GLN A 143 4.08 -7.82 -16.94
CA GLN A 143 5.39 -7.16 -16.83
C GLN A 143 6.36 -7.88 -15.88
N GLY A 144 5.98 -9.02 -15.29
CA GLY A 144 6.83 -9.89 -14.47
C GLY A 144 6.91 -9.49 -12.98
N GLY A 145 5.96 -8.72 -12.47
CA GLY A 145 5.87 -8.42 -11.05
C GLY A 145 5.39 -7.01 -10.71
N GLY A 146 5.29 -6.75 -9.42
CA GLY A 146 4.87 -5.45 -8.88
C GLY A 146 4.84 -5.44 -7.36
N ALA A 147 4.56 -4.28 -6.77
CA ALA A 147 4.44 -4.11 -5.33
C ALA A 147 3.15 -3.38 -4.95
N ILE A 148 2.37 -3.96 -4.07
CA ILE A 148 1.17 -3.34 -3.51
C ILE A 148 1.41 -3.06 -2.03
N VAL A 149 1.20 -1.82 -1.61
CA VAL A 149 1.33 -1.40 -0.21
C VAL A 149 0.00 -0.82 0.27
N ASN A 150 -0.57 -1.43 1.29
CA ASN A 150 -1.83 -1.01 1.87
C ASN A 150 -1.58 -0.19 3.14
N ILE A 151 -2.06 1.04 3.20
CA ILE A 151 -2.05 1.83 4.45
C ILE A 151 -3.21 1.35 5.31
N SER A 152 -2.85 0.64 6.37
CA SER A 152 -3.77 0.12 7.37
C SER A 152 -3.78 1.00 8.63
N SER A 153 -3.79 0.42 9.81
CA SER A 153 -3.71 1.10 11.11
C SER A 153 -3.18 0.15 12.16
N LEU A 154 -2.60 0.68 13.22
CA LEU A 154 -2.24 -0.09 14.42
C LEU A 154 -3.46 -0.87 14.98
N TRP A 155 -4.67 -0.34 14.81
CA TRP A 155 -5.92 -0.98 15.26
C TRP A 155 -6.27 -2.28 14.52
N ALA A 156 -5.59 -2.60 13.44
CA ALA A 156 -5.69 -3.91 12.79
C ALA A 156 -5.02 -5.02 13.61
N ALA A 157 -3.93 -4.70 14.30
CA ALA A 157 -3.17 -5.62 15.15
C ALA A 157 -3.62 -5.60 16.62
N GLN A 158 -4.09 -4.44 17.09
CA GLN A 158 -4.59 -4.23 18.45
C GLN A 158 -5.93 -3.47 18.39
N PRO A 159 -7.07 -4.19 18.26
CA PRO A 159 -8.40 -3.57 18.15
C PRO A 159 -8.69 -2.60 19.30
N HIS A 160 -9.37 -1.49 19.01
CA HIS A 160 -9.68 -0.45 19.98
C HIS A 160 -11.14 0.00 19.87
N LEU A 161 -11.78 0.26 21.01
CA LEU A 161 -13.20 0.64 21.08
C LEU A 161 -13.50 1.97 20.38
N ASP A 162 -12.53 2.91 20.33
CA ASP A 162 -12.71 4.18 19.61
C ASP A 162 -12.73 4.06 18.09
N ALA A 163 -12.37 2.88 17.55
CA ALA A 163 -12.25 2.67 16.12
C ALA A 163 -12.76 1.27 15.68
N PRO A 164 -14.01 0.87 16.01
CA PRO A 164 -14.48 -0.49 15.78
C PRO A 164 -14.53 -0.85 14.29
N VAL A 165 -15.09 0.00 13.43
CA VAL A 165 -15.15 -0.21 11.97
C VAL A 165 -13.76 -0.36 11.37
N SER A 166 -12.84 0.52 11.78
CA SER A 166 -11.43 0.46 11.35
C SER A 166 -10.75 -0.83 11.80
N SER A 167 -10.93 -1.21 13.07
CA SER A 167 -10.33 -2.43 13.63
C SER A 167 -10.75 -3.68 12.87
N VAL A 168 -12.04 -3.84 12.61
CA VAL A 168 -12.59 -5.03 11.95
C VAL A 168 -12.11 -5.14 10.50
N TYR A 169 -12.31 -4.10 9.68
CA TYR A 169 -11.99 -4.21 8.26
C TYR A 169 -10.50 -4.19 7.97
N ARG A 170 -9.71 -3.49 8.79
CA ARG A 170 -8.25 -3.47 8.60
C ARG A 170 -7.59 -4.77 9.11
N ALA A 171 -8.17 -5.47 10.08
CA ALA A 171 -7.77 -6.84 10.41
C ALA A 171 -8.07 -7.78 9.23
N GLY A 172 -9.27 -7.67 8.62
CA GLY A 172 -9.63 -8.39 7.39
C GLY A 172 -8.69 -8.08 6.22
N LEU A 173 -8.25 -6.81 6.08
CA LEU A 173 -7.26 -6.43 5.08
C LEU A 173 -5.90 -7.12 5.30
N GLY A 174 -5.48 -7.31 6.55
CA GLY A 174 -4.29 -8.10 6.89
C GLY A 174 -4.41 -9.55 6.41
N ALA A 175 -5.55 -10.19 6.64
CA ALA A 175 -5.82 -11.54 6.16
C ALA A 175 -5.84 -11.60 4.62
N PHE A 176 -6.49 -10.63 3.95
CA PHE A 176 -6.47 -10.52 2.49
C PHE A 176 -5.06 -10.36 1.94
N THR A 177 -4.23 -9.53 2.58
CA THR A 177 -2.83 -9.30 2.21
C THR A 177 -2.02 -10.60 2.23
N LYS A 178 -2.24 -11.45 3.25
CA LYS A 178 -1.57 -12.75 3.35
C LYS A 178 -2.03 -13.72 2.25
N LEU A 179 -3.33 -13.86 2.03
CA LEU A 179 -3.89 -14.68 0.96
C LEU A 179 -3.42 -14.23 -0.42
N PHE A 180 -3.33 -12.92 -0.63
CA PHE A 180 -2.80 -12.35 -1.87
C PHE A 180 -1.34 -12.73 -2.11
N ALA A 181 -0.50 -12.61 -1.08
CA ALA A 181 0.91 -12.98 -1.16
C ALA A 181 1.11 -14.45 -1.51
N ASP A 182 0.32 -15.35 -0.91
CA ASP A 182 0.36 -16.77 -1.20
C ASP A 182 -0.04 -17.09 -2.66
N ARG A 183 -1.02 -16.35 -3.20
CA ARG A 183 -1.53 -16.57 -4.56
C ARG A 183 -0.65 -15.95 -5.64
N TYR A 184 -0.15 -14.73 -5.43
CA TYR A 184 0.52 -13.92 -6.46
C TYR A 184 2.03 -13.77 -6.26
N GLY A 185 2.58 -14.24 -5.14
CA GLY A 185 4.03 -14.31 -4.92
C GLY A 185 4.77 -15.09 -6.00
N PRO A 186 4.26 -16.26 -6.47
CA PRO A 186 4.91 -17.01 -7.55
C PRO A 186 5.07 -16.25 -8.88
N VAL A 187 4.25 -15.22 -9.12
CA VAL A 187 4.34 -14.37 -10.34
C VAL A 187 5.01 -13.02 -10.06
N GLY A 188 5.73 -12.90 -8.93
CA GLY A 188 6.55 -11.74 -8.60
C GLY A 188 5.78 -10.53 -8.07
N ILE A 189 4.49 -10.67 -7.68
CA ILE A 189 3.70 -9.56 -7.13
C ILE A 189 3.67 -9.68 -5.61
N ARG A 190 4.19 -8.65 -4.93
CA ARG A 190 4.22 -8.56 -3.47
C ARG A 190 3.09 -7.68 -2.95
N MET A 191 2.50 -8.05 -1.82
CA MET A 191 1.55 -7.20 -1.11
C MET A 191 1.88 -7.16 0.38
N ASN A 192 1.93 -5.95 0.96
CA ASN A 192 2.16 -5.74 2.37
C ASN A 192 1.23 -4.65 2.93
N CYS A 193 0.96 -4.71 4.22
CA CYS A 193 0.32 -3.63 4.98
C CYS A 193 1.36 -2.83 5.77
N VAL A 194 1.20 -1.51 5.80
CA VAL A 194 1.81 -0.63 6.80
C VAL A 194 0.75 -0.28 7.83
N LEU A 195 1.07 -0.43 9.10
CA LEU A 195 0.20 -0.13 10.23
C LEU A 195 0.75 1.10 10.98
N PRO A 196 0.40 2.33 10.55
CA PRO A 196 0.81 3.52 11.26
C PRO A 196 0.20 3.58 12.67
N GLY A 197 0.96 4.16 13.60
CA GLY A 197 0.43 4.69 14.84
C GLY A 197 -0.29 6.03 14.60
N PHE A 198 -0.10 6.97 15.52
CA PHE A 198 -0.61 8.33 15.37
C PHE A 198 0.32 9.16 14.47
N VAL A 199 -0.27 9.88 13.53
CA VAL A 199 0.44 10.69 12.52
C VAL A 199 -0.06 12.12 12.60
N GLU A 200 0.84 13.10 12.66
CA GLU A 200 0.61 14.55 12.80
C GLU A 200 -0.03 14.94 14.14
N GLU A 201 -1.21 14.39 14.45
CA GLU A 201 -1.96 14.72 15.68
C GLU A 201 -2.26 13.46 16.48
N ALA A 202 -2.15 13.57 17.79
CA ALA A 202 -2.51 12.50 18.72
C ALA A 202 -2.95 13.08 20.05
N ASP A 203 -3.88 12.38 20.71
CA ASP A 203 -4.18 12.66 22.11
C ASP A 203 -2.90 12.57 22.96
N PRO A 204 -2.66 13.52 23.89
CA PRO A 204 -1.49 13.51 24.76
C PRO A 204 -1.28 12.18 25.50
N ALA A 205 -2.35 11.46 25.83
CA ALA A 205 -2.26 10.16 26.49
C ALA A 205 -1.62 9.10 25.60
N PHE A 206 -1.95 9.09 24.30
CA PHE A 206 -1.32 8.19 23.32
C PHE A 206 0.13 8.58 23.04
N VAL A 207 0.42 9.89 22.98
CA VAL A 207 1.81 10.38 22.86
C VAL A 207 2.64 9.91 24.06
N ALA A 208 2.08 10.06 25.28
CA ALA A 208 2.76 9.61 26.51
C ALA A 208 2.94 8.08 26.58
N ALA A 209 2.07 7.30 25.97
CA ALA A 209 2.18 5.85 25.88
C ALA A 209 3.16 5.38 24.79
N THR A 210 3.43 6.20 23.79
CA THR A 210 4.35 5.89 22.69
C THR A 210 5.80 5.98 23.18
N PRO A 211 6.64 4.94 23.02
CA PRO A 211 8.06 4.98 23.42
C PRO A 211 8.84 6.15 22.81
N LEU A 212 8.59 6.51 21.54
CA LEU A 212 9.24 7.66 20.90
C LEU A 212 8.67 9.01 21.32
N ARG A 213 7.63 9.06 22.18
CA ARG A 213 7.08 10.29 22.82
C ARG A 213 6.61 11.37 21.85
N ARG A 214 6.28 11.03 20.63
CA ARG A 214 5.72 11.93 19.62
C ARG A 214 4.88 11.16 18.59
N PRO A 215 3.96 11.82 17.89
CA PRO A 215 3.37 11.27 16.67
C PRO A 215 4.44 11.14 15.57
N ALA A 216 4.17 10.29 14.58
CA ALA A 216 4.96 10.22 13.36
C ALA A 216 4.63 11.41 12.45
N THR A 217 5.54 11.74 11.53
CA THR A 217 5.22 12.58 10.38
C THR A 217 4.72 11.73 9.20
N PRO A 218 3.93 12.28 8.27
CA PRO A 218 3.53 11.58 7.06
C PRO A 218 4.73 11.06 6.24
N GLU A 219 5.82 11.80 6.22
CA GLU A 219 7.05 11.45 5.51
C GLU A 219 7.74 10.21 6.10
N GLU A 220 7.66 10.01 7.42
CA GLU A 220 8.18 8.79 8.06
C GLU A 220 7.43 7.55 7.56
N ILE A 221 6.12 7.65 7.38
CA ILE A 221 5.31 6.59 6.79
C ILE A 221 5.62 6.44 5.28
N GLY A 222 5.72 7.56 4.55
CA GLY A 222 6.05 7.56 3.13
C GLY A 222 7.38 6.85 2.82
N ARG A 223 8.41 7.06 3.63
CA ARG A 223 9.70 6.36 3.48
C ARG A 223 9.60 4.85 3.67
N VAL A 224 8.79 4.38 4.61
CA VAL A 224 8.53 2.93 4.80
C VAL A 224 7.77 2.35 3.62
N VAL A 225 6.76 3.06 3.11
CA VAL A 225 6.02 2.67 1.91
C VAL A 225 6.94 2.54 0.71
N ALA A 226 7.80 3.52 0.49
CA ALA A 226 8.75 3.51 -0.63
C ALA A 226 9.81 2.41 -0.49
N PHE A 227 10.24 2.05 0.73
CA PHE A 227 11.06 0.88 0.99
C PHE A 227 10.32 -0.41 0.61
N LEU A 228 9.09 -0.62 1.07
CA LEU A 228 8.30 -1.81 0.76
C LEU A 228 7.98 -1.92 -0.75
N ALA A 229 7.90 -0.81 -1.45
CA ALA A 229 7.70 -0.74 -2.89
C ALA A 229 8.97 -1.03 -3.71
N SER A 230 10.16 -0.93 -3.09
CA SER A 230 11.46 -1.07 -3.76
C SER A 230 11.93 -2.53 -3.87
N SER A 231 13.02 -2.74 -4.60
CA SER A 231 13.75 -4.02 -4.68
C SER A 231 14.39 -4.43 -3.35
N ASP A 232 14.68 -3.47 -2.47
CA ASP A 232 15.28 -3.75 -1.15
C ASP A 232 14.36 -4.58 -0.25
N ALA A 233 13.05 -4.52 -0.53
CA ALA A 233 12.02 -5.34 0.12
C ALA A 233 11.62 -6.58 -0.71
N SER A 234 12.45 -7.05 -1.62
CA SER A 234 12.14 -8.15 -2.56
C SER A 234 11.74 -9.45 -1.88
N TYR A 235 12.17 -9.69 -0.66
CA TYR A 235 11.82 -10.89 0.12
C TYR A 235 10.76 -10.63 1.21
N ILE A 236 10.07 -9.47 1.16
CA ILE A 236 9.01 -9.09 2.10
C ILE A 236 7.67 -9.09 1.37
N THR A 237 6.79 -10.04 1.72
CA THR A 237 5.41 -10.11 1.23
C THR A 237 4.49 -10.73 2.27
N GLY A 238 3.19 -10.40 2.23
CA GLY A 238 2.19 -10.93 3.16
C GLY A 238 2.31 -10.39 4.58
N GLN A 239 3.06 -9.28 4.80
CA GLN A 239 3.36 -8.75 6.13
C GLN A 239 2.46 -7.57 6.49
N SER A 240 2.22 -7.42 7.79
CA SER A 240 1.61 -6.25 8.42
C SER A 240 2.67 -5.57 9.29
N LEU A 241 3.37 -4.59 8.71
CA LEU A 241 4.49 -3.89 9.35
C LEU A 241 3.97 -2.75 10.22
N ARG A 242 4.21 -2.81 11.52
CA ARG A 242 3.89 -1.73 12.46
C ARG A 242 4.89 -0.59 12.33
N VAL A 243 4.38 0.64 12.21
CA VAL A 243 5.15 1.89 12.15
C VAL A 243 4.49 2.87 13.13
N ASP A 244 4.60 2.57 14.40
CA ASP A 244 3.79 3.15 15.48
C ASP A 244 4.62 3.73 16.64
N GLY A 245 5.93 3.91 16.44
CA GLY A 245 6.83 4.42 17.47
C GLY A 245 6.97 3.51 18.70
N GLY A 246 6.60 2.22 18.55
CA GLY A 246 6.65 1.22 19.62
C GLY A 246 5.39 1.20 20.51
N LEU A 247 4.30 1.82 20.09
CA LEU A 247 3.06 1.92 20.88
C LEU A 247 2.43 0.56 21.12
N THR A 248 2.34 -0.29 20.10
CA THR A 248 1.74 -1.62 20.19
C THR A 248 2.62 -2.58 21.00
N ARG A 249 2.05 -3.26 21.99
CA ARG A 249 2.77 -4.16 22.90
C ARG A 249 2.92 -5.61 22.39
N ALA A 250 2.16 -6.00 21.37
CA ALA A 250 2.27 -7.34 20.79
C ALA A 250 3.63 -7.54 20.11
N VAL A 251 4.27 -8.67 20.32
CA VAL A 251 5.52 -9.13 19.70
C VAL A 251 5.23 -10.17 18.63
#